data_cbe891c761bd42bb98ae1e0b717833eb
#
_entry.id   cbe891c761bd42bb98ae1e0b717833eb
#
_cell.length_a   1.000
_cell.length_b   1.000
_cell.length_c   1.000
_cell.angle_alpha   90.00
_cell.angle_beta   90.00
_cell.angle_gamma   90.00
#
_symmetry.space_group_name_H-M   'P 1'
#
loop_
_entity.id
_entity.type
_entity.pdbx_description
1 polymer ?
#
loop_
_entity_poly.entity_id
_entity_poly.type
_entity_poly.pdbx_seq_one_letter_code
_entity_poly.pdbx_strand_id
1 'polypeptide(L)'
;MTEFDTEQDSGVTYLTREVAAADYIVRYRAPVRFLECCKVCPSFGRTYKCPPITGERNIDFSPFTTARIIVAKIPIPPRTPVSEASSILNPIRLKLEKNLLDMERQTAGSRAFCCTATDGCDFCSGTACARLSEEPCRHPELVRPSLEAYGFDLSATLSDLFCLEMLWGKDGYLPSYLVLIGAVFQ
;
A
#
# COMPACT_ATOMS: atom_id res chain seq x y z
N MET A 1 -15.52 -8.98 -17.51
CA MET A 1 -15.69 -7.85 -16.56
C MET A 1 -15.95 -8.51 -15.21
N THR A 2 -14.94 -8.62 -14.36
CA THR A 2 -15.11 -9.16 -13.01
C THR A 2 -15.88 -8.14 -12.17
N GLU A 3 -16.91 -8.59 -11.46
CA GLU A 3 -17.73 -7.76 -10.57
C GLU A 3 -16.87 -7.13 -9.48
N PHE A 4 -17.25 -5.92 -9.05
CA PHE A 4 -16.66 -5.28 -7.88
C PHE A 4 -17.27 -5.92 -6.63
N ASP A 5 -16.44 -6.58 -5.83
CA ASP A 5 -16.85 -6.87 -4.46
C ASP A 5 -16.75 -5.57 -3.66
N THR A 6 -17.89 -5.10 -3.14
CA THR A 6 -17.95 -3.89 -2.33
C THR A 6 -18.44 -4.24 -0.94
N GLU A 7 -17.62 -3.94 0.06
CA GLU A 7 -17.97 -4.06 1.48
C GLU A 7 -17.95 -2.68 2.14
N GLN A 8 -18.89 -2.39 3.02
CA GLN A 8 -18.97 -1.13 3.76
C GLN A 8 -18.81 -1.39 5.25
N ASP A 9 -17.87 -0.70 5.89
CA ASP A 9 -17.60 -0.80 7.31
C ASP A 9 -17.31 0.58 7.91
N SER A 10 -18.11 0.99 8.89
CA SER A 10 -17.91 2.26 9.63
C SER A 10 -17.75 3.49 8.73
N GLY A 11 -18.44 3.53 7.58
CA GLY A 11 -18.33 4.60 6.58
C GLY A 11 -17.20 4.44 5.58
N VAL A 12 -16.29 3.48 5.76
CA VAL A 12 -15.25 3.13 4.79
C VAL A 12 -15.83 2.17 3.75
N THR A 13 -15.56 2.44 2.48
CA THR A 13 -15.95 1.54 1.38
C THR A 13 -14.70 0.77 0.91
N TYR A 14 -14.76 -0.55 0.97
CA TYR A 14 -13.73 -1.42 0.41
C TYR A 14 -14.14 -1.86 -0.99
N LEU A 15 -13.24 -1.70 -1.94
CA LEU A 15 -13.42 -2.09 -3.34
C LEU A 15 -12.34 -3.11 -3.70
N THR A 16 -12.71 -4.18 -4.38
CA THR A 16 -11.77 -5.23 -4.79
C THR A 16 -11.82 -5.44 -6.30
N ARG A 17 -10.66 -5.67 -6.90
CA ARG A 17 -10.48 -6.05 -8.29
C ARG A 17 -9.45 -7.16 -8.41
N GLU A 18 -9.77 -8.17 -9.18
CA GLU A 18 -8.83 -9.22 -9.56
C GLU A 18 -8.46 -9.07 -11.04
N VAL A 19 -7.18 -9.13 -11.33
CA VAL A 19 -6.61 -8.96 -12.67
C VAL A 19 -5.49 -9.98 -12.90
N ALA A 20 -5.17 -10.29 -14.16
CA ALA A 20 -3.98 -11.07 -14.47
C ALA A 20 -2.72 -10.34 -13.97
N ALA A 21 -1.87 -11.02 -13.21
CA ALA A 21 -0.67 -10.41 -12.63
C ALA A 21 0.28 -9.86 -13.69
N ALA A 22 0.48 -10.59 -14.79
CA ALA A 22 1.33 -10.17 -15.90
C ALA A 22 0.83 -8.85 -16.53
N ASP A 23 -0.47 -8.72 -16.77
CA ASP A 23 -1.06 -7.51 -17.36
C ASP A 23 -0.93 -6.32 -16.41
N TYR A 24 -1.18 -6.54 -15.12
CA TYR A 24 -1.04 -5.51 -14.10
C TYR A 24 0.40 -5.01 -13.99
N ILE A 25 1.37 -5.91 -13.98
CA ILE A 25 2.80 -5.58 -13.93
C ILE A 25 3.21 -4.77 -15.16
N VAL A 26 2.88 -5.24 -16.36
CA VAL A 26 3.25 -4.57 -17.62
C VAL A 26 2.63 -3.18 -17.70
N ARG A 27 1.38 -3.01 -17.25
CA ARG A 27 0.65 -1.75 -17.39
C ARG A 27 1.01 -0.71 -16.34
N TYR A 28 1.26 -1.12 -15.09
CA TYR A 28 1.35 -0.17 -13.98
C TYR A 28 2.71 -0.14 -13.30
N ARG A 29 3.65 -1.03 -13.61
CA ARG A 29 4.94 -1.05 -12.93
C ARG A 29 6.02 -0.33 -13.73
N ALA A 30 6.58 0.75 -13.13
CA ALA A 30 7.68 1.54 -13.67
C ALA A 30 8.71 1.84 -12.56
N PRO A 31 9.50 0.83 -12.11
CA PRO A 31 10.30 0.91 -10.89
C PRO A 31 11.34 2.04 -10.92
N VAL A 32 11.96 2.31 -12.07
CA VAL A 32 12.94 3.42 -12.20
C VAL A 32 12.28 4.77 -11.93
N ARG A 33 11.11 5.02 -12.55
CA ARG A 33 10.35 6.28 -12.38
C ARG A 33 9.94 6.50 -10.93
N PHE A 34 9.36 5.49 -10.29
CA PHE A 34 8.81 5.64 -8.94
C PHE A 34 9.89 5.62 -7.85
N LEU A 35 11.06 5.01 -8.12
CA LEU A 35 12.19 5.11 -7.21
C LEU A 35 12.67 6.57 -7.07
N GLU A 36 12.65 7.35 -8.15
CA GLU A 36 12.99 8.79 -8.08
C GLU A 36 12.01 9.56 -7.17
N CYS A 37 10.72 9.24 -7.22
CA CYS A 37 9.73 9.80 -6.31
C CYS A 37 10.00 9.39 -4.85
N CYS A 38 10.44 8.15 -4.62
CA CYS A 38 10.75 7.67 -3.29
C CYS A 38 12.01 8.31 -2.70
N LYS A 39 13.02 8.65 -3.52
CA LYS A 39 14.28 9.25 -3.05
C LYS A 39 14.11 10.57 -2.31
N VAL A 40 13.07 11.33 -2.62
CA VAL A 40 12.75 12.60 -1.93
C VAL A 40 11.89 12.41 -0.69
N CYS A 41 11.43 11.20 -0.41
CA CYS A 41 10.63 10.87 0.76
C CYS A 41 11.50 10.75 2.02
N PRO A 42 11.11 11.34 3.17
CA PRO A 42 11.84 11.20 4.44
C PRO A 42 12.05 9.75 4.90
N SER A 43 11.20 8.82 4.50
CA SER A 43 11.27 7.40 4.88
C SER A 43 12.18 6.56 3.97
N PHE A 44 12.74 7.14 2.90
CA PHE A 44 13.62 6.43 1.99
C PHE A 44 14.87 5.88 2.70
N GLY A 45 15.12 4.59 2.54
CA GLY A 45 16.27 3.92 3.17
C GLY A 45 16.16 3.73 4.68
N ARG A 46 15.12 4.24 5.34
CA ARG A 46 15.03 4.26 6.80
C ARG A 46 14.22 3.11 7.40
N THR A 47 13.35 2.49 6.63
CA THR A 47 12.52 1.37 7.09
C THR A 47 12.50 0.24 6.08
N TYR A 48 12.19 -0.97 6.53
CA TYR A 48 12.06 -2.15 5.66
C TYR A 48 10.78 -2.16 4.81
N LYS A 49 9.85 -1.24 5.02
CA LYS A 49 8.68 -1.01 4.14
C LYS A 49 9.02 -0.16 2.91
N CYS A 50 10.13 0.59 2.97
CA CYS A 50 10.49 1.60 1.96
C CYS A 50 11.69 1.19 1.12
N PRO A 51 11.84 1.73 -0.12
CA PRO A 51 13.02 1.50 -0.94
C PRO A 51 14.32 2.02 -0.28
N PRO A 52 15.47 1.54 -0.76
CA PRO A 52 15.68 0.48 -1.73
C PRO A 52 15.26 -0.90 -1.20
N ILE A 53 14.54 -1.67 -2.02
CA ILE A 53 14.12 -3.04 -1.67
C ILE A 53 15.26 -3.98 -2.05
N THR A 54 15.79 -4.69 -1.07
CA THR A 54 16.98 -5.56 -1.23
C THR A 54 16.79 -6.91 -0.54
N GLY A 55 17.66 -7.86 -0.86
CA GLY A 55 17.65 -9.20 -0.25
C GLY A 55 16.35 -9.97 -0.53
N GLU A 56 15.87 -10.71 0.44
CA GLU A 56 14.66 -11.55 0.36
C GLU A 56 13.36 -10.76 0.08
N ARG A 57 13.40 -9.42 0.21
CA ARG A 57 12.28 -8.54 -0.12
C ARG A 57 12.24 -8.15 -1.59
N ASN A 58 13.31 -8.41 -2.35
CA ASN A 58 13.34 -8.20 -3.79
C ASN A 58 12.60 -9.37 -4.46
N ILE A 59 11.32 -9.15 -4.79
CA ILE A 59 10.40 -10.19 -5.25
C ILE A 59 10.54 -10.37 -6.76
N ASP A 60 10.65 -11.61 -7.19
CA ASP A 60 10.33 -12.01 -8.55
C ASP A 60 8.82 -12.10 -8.70
N PHE A 61 8.26 -11.33 -9.64
CA PHE A 61 6.83 -11.31 -9.91
C PHE A 61 6.40 -12.36 -10.94
N SER A 62 7.34 -13.05 -11.59
CA SER A 62 7.03 -14.01 -12.68
C SER A 62 6.19 -15.20 -12.26
N PRO A 63 6.25 -15.71 -11.01
CA PRO A 63 5.42 -16.85 -10.61
C PRO A 63 3.94 -16.53 -10.39
N PHE A 64 3.60 -15.24 -10.21
CA PHE A 64 2.22 -14.87 -9.90
C PHE A 64 1.33 -14.86 -11.14
N THR A 65 0.16 -15.45 -11.03
CA THR A 65 -0.84 -15.51 -12.11
C THR A 65 -1.93 -14.46 -11.96
N THR A 66 -2.29 -14.13 -10.72
CA THR A 66 -3.33 -13.15 -10.41
C THR A 66 -2.84 -12.10 -9.42
N ALA A 67 -3.41 -10.89 -9.52
CA ALA A 67 -3.24 -9.81 -8.55
C ALA A 67 -4.62 -9.35 -8.10
N ARG A 68 -4.91 -9.52 -6.81
CA ARG A 68 -6.11 -8.99 -6.18
C ARG A 68 -5.77 -7.66 -5.53
N ILE A 69 -6.32 -6.58 -6.10
CA ILE A 69 -6.10 -5.21 -5.64
C ILE A 69 -7.27 -4.82 -4.74
N ILE A 70 -6.97 -4.29 -3.56
CA ILE A 70 -7.97 -3.86 -2.57
C ILE A 70 -7.76 -2.39 -2.26
N VAL A 71 -8.83 -1.61 -2.37
CA VAL A 71 -8.86 -0.18 -2.11
C VAL A 71 -9.82 0.10 -0.96
N ALA A 72 -9.34 0.76 0.09
CA ALA A 72 -10.21 1.36 1.10
C ALA A 72 -10.41 2.84 0.75
N LYS A 73 -11.64 3.24 0.41
CA LYS A 73 -12.06 4.62 0.19
C LYS A 73 -12.66 5.16 1.47
N ILE A 74 -12.08 6.22 2.00
CA ILE A 74 -12.36 6.79 3.31
C ILE A 74 -12.95 8.18 3.10
N PRO A 75 -14.25 8.39 3.31
CA PRO A 75 -14.85 9.72 3.19
C PRO A 75 -14.29 10.65 4.27
N ILE A 76 -14.03 11.88 3.90
CA ILE A 76 -13.47 12.90 4.80
C ILE A 76 -14.48 14.04 4.95
N PRO A 77 -14.84 14.44 6.18
CA PRO A 77 -15.69 15.59 6.40
C PRO A 77 -15.07 16.88 5.81
N PRO A 78 -15.90 17.81 5.32
CA PRO A 78 -15.40 19.10 4.82
C PRO A 78 -14.54 19.83 5.85
N ARG A 79 -13.45 20.46 5.37
CA ARG A 79 -12.53 21.25 6.20
C ARG A 79 -11.78 20.47 7.29
N THR A 80 -11.62 19.16 7.14
CA THR A 80 -10.74 18.37 8.03
C THR A 80 -9.28 18.78 7.79
N PRO A 81 -8.53 19.20 8.81
CA PRO A 81 -7.13 19.60 8.66
C PRO A 81 -6.24 18.44 8.18
N VAL A 82 -5.21 18.74 7.39
CA VAL A 82 -4.23 17.71 6.94
C VAL A 82 -3.48 17.05 8.11
N SER A 83 -3.37 17.74 9.25
CA SER A 83 -2.76 17.18 10.47
C SER A 83 -3.51 15.99 11.06
N GLU A 84 -4.79 15.81 10.70
CA GLU A 84 -5.61 14.68 11.16
C GLU A 84 -5.46 13.43 10.27
N ALA A 85 -4.74 13.52 9.14
CA ALA A 85 -4.62 12.41 8.18
C ALA A 85 -4.15 11.11 8.85
N SER A 86 -3.10 11.15 9.67
CA SER A 86 -2.54 9.95 10.31
C SER A 86 -3.53 9.31 11.30
N SER A 87 -4.23 10.12 12.10
CA SER A 87 -5.23 9.61 13.06
C SER A 87 -6.43 8.94 12.38
N ILE A 88 -6.83 9.45 11.20
CA ILE A 88 -7.91 8.87 10.40
C ILE A 88 -7.44 7.60 9.68
N LEU A 89 -6.26 7.64 9.06
CA LEU A 89 -5.77 6.55 8.21
C LEU A 89 -5.26 5.35 9.00
N ASN A 90 -4.56 5.55 10.13
CA ASN A 90 -3.85 4.47 10.81
C ASN A 90 -4.74 3.31 11.28
N PRO A 91 -5.93 3.49 11.86
CA PRO A 91 -6.80 2.38 12.25
C PRO A 91 -7.23 1.53 11.04
N ILE A 92 -7.58 2.21 9.92
CA ILE A 92 -8.06 1.57 8.70
C ILE A 92 -6.90 0.84 8.01
N ARG A 93 -5.73 1.45 7.99
CA ARG A 93 -4.50 0.85 7.44
C ARG A 93 -4.14 -0.43 8.18
N LEU A 94 -4.12 -0.41 9.53
CA LEU A 94 -3.80 -1.60 10.33
C LEU A 94 -4.81 -2.74 10.08
N LYS A 95 -6.10 -2.42 9.94
CA LYS A 95 -7.13 -3.40 9.61
C LYS A 95 -6.88 -3.99 8.21
N LEU A 96 -6.62 -3.14 7.21
CA LEU A 96 -6.35 -3.58 5.84
C LEU A 96 -5.06 -4.42 5.77
N GLU A 97 -3.98 -4.01 6.43
CA GLU A 97 -2.73 -4.77 6.50
C GLU A 97 -2.93 -6.16 7.11
N LYS A 98 -3.68 -6.23 8.22
CA LYS A 98 -4.00 -7.51 8.84
C LYS A 98 -4.75 -8.44 7.87
N ASN A 99 -5.77 -7.92 7.17
CA ASN A 99 -6.54 -8.71 6.21
C ASN A 99 -5.67 -9.19 5.05
N LEU A 100 -4.79 -8.33 4.50
CA LEU A 100 -3.86 -8.70 3.43
C LEU A 100 -2.89 -9.81 3.87
N LEU A 101 -2.35 -9.72 5.10
CA LEU A 101 -1.47 -10.75 5.65
C LEU A 101 -2.22 -12.07 5.92
N ASP A 102 -3.46 -12.00 6.37
CA ASP A 102 -4.29 -13.20 6.56
C ASP A 102 -4.60 -13.89 5.22
N MET A 103 -4.88 -13.12 4.15
CA MET A 103 -5.02 -13.65 2.79
C MET A 103 -3.73 -14.29 2.27
N GLU A 104 -2.57 -13.65 2.50
CA GLU A 104 -1.26 -14.22 2.16
C GLU A 104 -1.04 -15.57 2.84
N ARG A 105 -1.38 -15.70 4.12
CA ARG A 105 -1.21 -16.94 4.90
C ARG A 105 -2.13 -18.07 4.46
N GLN A 106 -3.30 -17.73 3.94
CA GLN A 106 -4.31 -18.71 3.49
C GLN A 106 -3.97 -19.36 2.15
N THR A 107 -3.11 -18.75 1.35
CA THR A 107 -2.77 -19.23 0.01
C THR A 107 -1.26 -19.41 -0.12
N ALA A 108 -0.82 -20.65 -0.26
CA ALA A 108 0.61 -20.96 -0.44
C ALA A 108 1.15 -20.27 -1.71
N GLY A 109 2.33 -19.68 -1.61
CA GLY A 109 2.99 -18.98 -2.71
C GLY A 109 2.48 -17.55 -2.96
N SER A 110 1.44 -17.10 -2.25
CA SER A 110 0.95 -15.73 -2.40
C SER A 110 1.85 -14.70 -1.68
N ARG A 111 1.72 -13.43 -2.08
CA ARG A 111 2.45 -12.32 -1.48
C ARG A 111 1.59 -11.09 -1.31
N ALA A 112 1.52 -10.59 -0.07
CA ALA A 112 0.85 -9.35 0.26
C ALA A 112 1.74 -8.12 0.01
N PHE A 113 1.09 -7.03 -0.41
CA PHE A 113 1.66 -5.70 -0.55
C PHE A 113 0.78 -4.75 0.27
N CYS A 114 1.34 -4.27 1.36
CA CYS A 114 0.59 -3.47 2.33
C CYS A 114 0.71 -1.98 2.04
N CYS A 115 -0.26 -1.21 2.52
CA CYS A 115 -0.22 0.24 2.42
C CYS A 115 0.96 0.81 3.19
N THR A 116 1.59 1.86 2.68
CA THR A 116 2.55 2.64 3.46
C THR A 116 1.83 3.52 4.49
N ALA A 117 2.38 3.60 5.69
CA ALA A 117 2.02 4.65 6.63
C ALA A 117 2.62 5.98 6.18
N THR A 118 1.99 7.09 6.54
CA THR A 118 2.55 8.42 6.34
C THR A 118 3.94 8.57 6.98
N ASP A 119 4.20 7.83 8.08
CA ASP A 119 5.43 7.89 8.87
C ASP A 119 6.35 6.66 8.69
N GLY A 120 6.09 5.85 7.66
CA GLY A 120 6.90 4.66 7.35
C GLY A 120 6.37 3.38 7.99
N CYS A 121 7.13 2.76 8.90
CA CYS A 121 6.80 1.48 9.51
C CYS A 121 6.64 1.63 11.03
N ASP A 122 5.49 1.24 11.57
CA ASP A 122 5.13 1.46 12.98
C ASP A 122 5.33 0.24 13.88
N PHE A 123 5.76 -0.91 13.33
CA PHE A 123 5.89 -2.16 14.11
C PHE A 123 6.96 -2.10 15.22
N CYS A 124 7.91 -1.16 15.11
CA CYS A 124 8.95 -0.94 16.12
C CYS A 124 8.68 0.33 16.95
N SER A 125 7.46 0.55 17.42
CA SER A 125 7.05 1.74 18.17
C SER A 125 8.09 2.15 19.23
N GLY A 126 8.51 3.41 19.18
CA GLY A 126 9.46 3.99 20.14
C GLY A 126 10.94 3.61 19.94
N THR A 127 11.27 2.77 18.94
CA THR A 127 12.66 2.41 18.61
C THR A 127 12.97 2.63 17.14
N ALA A 128 14.20 3.03 16.83
CA ALA A 128 14.67 3.15 15.45
C ALA A 128 14.59 1.79 14.74
N CYS A 129 14.27 1.82 13.43
CA CYS A 129 14.22 0.61 12.63
C CYS A 129 15.60 -0.06 12.57
N ALA A 130 15.64 -1.37 12.75
CA ALA A 130 16.86 -2.21 12.67
C ALA A 130 17.62 -2.02 11.34
N ARG A 131 16.93 -1.60 10.27
CA ARG A 131 17.56 -1.25 8.99
C ARG A 131 18.65 -0.18 9.11
N LEU A 132 18.52 0.76 10.03
CA LEU A 132 19.50 1.85 10.23
C LEU A 132 20.83 1.34 10.82
N SER A 133 20.80 0.16 11.46
CA SER A 133 21.96 -0.53 12.00
C SER A 133 22.38 -1.73 11.14
N GLU A 134 21.81 -1.86 9.93
CA GLU A 134 22.04 -2.98 9.00
C GLU A 134 21.67 -4.36 9.59
N GLU A 135 20.86 -4.36 10.65
CA GLU A 135 20.36 -5.58 11.30
C GLU A 135 19.06 -6.09 10.63
N PRO A 136 18.73 -7.39 10.73
CA PRO A 136 17.46 -7.92 10.23
C PRO A 136 16.25 -7.23 10.84
N CYS A 137 15.14 -7.21 10.07
CA CYS A 137 13.87 -6.70 10.59
C CYS A 137 13.43 -7.49 11.83
N ARG A 138 12.98 -6.78 12.88
CA ARG A 138 12.49 -7.42 14.12
C ARG A 138 11.11 -8.08 13.95
N HIS A 139 10.38 -7.70 12.89
CA HIS A 139 9.03 -8.18 12.57
C HIS A 139 8.92 -8.61 11.11
N PRO A 140 9.77 -9.55 10.62
CA PRO A 140 9.80 -9.92 9.20
C PRO A 140 8.48 -10.57 8.74
N GLU A 141 7.77 -11.21 9.65
CA GLU A 141 6.48 -11.85 9.41
C GLU A 141 5.33 -10.86 9.20
N LEU A 142 5.46 -9.62 9.69
CA LEU A 142 4.44 -8.58 9.58
C LEU A 142 4.75 -7.53 8.51
N VAL A 143 6.03 -7.28 8.24
CA VAL A 143 6.45 -6.19 7.37
C VAL A 143 6.36 -6.59 5.90
N ARG A 144 5.46 -5.92 5.18
CA ARG A 144 5.34 -6.00 3.72
C ARG A 144 5.50 -4.60 3.13
N PRO A 145 6.42 -4.41 2.17
CA PRO A 145 6.48 -3.17 1.41
C PRO A 145 5.20 -2.95 0.61
N SER A 146 4.92 -1.70 0.27
CA SER A 146 3.76 -1.34 -0.54
C SER A 146 4.01 -1.55 -2.04
N LEU A 147 2.96 -1.48 -2.83
CA LEU A 147 3.06 -1.52 -4.29
C LEU A 147 3.95 -0.38 -4.82
N GLU A 148 3.84 0.83 -4.27
CA GLU A 148 4.69 1.98 -4.65
C GLU A 148 6.18 1.69 -4.42
N ALA A 149 6.50 0.98 -3.34
CA ALA A 149 7.89 0.61 -3.03
C ALA A 149 8.50 -0.31 -4.10
N TYR A 150 7.66 -1.04 -4.85
CA TYR A 150 8.04 -1.85 -6.00
C TYR A 150 7.85 -1.15 -7.34
N GLY A 151 7.44 0.11 -7.33
CA GLY A 151 7.32 0.94 -8.51
C GLY A 151 6.00 0.83 -9.26
N PHE A 152 4.90 0.49 -8.59
CA PHE A 152 3.58 0.51 -9.21
C PHE A 152 2.94 1.90 -9.17
N ASP A 153 2.27 2.28 -10.26
CA ASP A 153 1.50 3.51 -10.41
C ASP A 153 0.11 3.34 -9.78
N LEU A 154 -0.05 3.80 -8.55
CA LEU A 154 -1.33 3.69 -7.85
C LEU A 154 -2.38 4.68 -8.36
N SER A 155 -1.96 5.82 -8.90
CA SER A 155 -2.90 6.78 -9.50
C SER A 155 -3.53 6.18 -10.76
N ALA A 156 -2.73 5.60 -11.65
CA ALA A 156 -3.24 4.89 -12.82
C ALA A 156 -4.07 3.66 -12.42
N THR A 157 -3.63 2.90 -11.41
CA THR A 157 -4.40 1.77 -10.86
C THR A 157 -5.79 2.18 -10.39
N LEU A 158 -5.90 3.27 -9.62
CA LEU A 158 -7.18 3.79 -9.14
C LEU A 158 -8.08 4.23 -10.28
N SER A 159 -7.53 5.02 -11.21
CA SER A 159 -8.29 5.56 -12.34
C SER A 159 -8.84 4.45 -13.23
N ASP A 160 -7.98 3.52 -13.63
CA ASP A 160 -8.32 2.52 -14.65
C ASP A 160 -9.17 1.36 -14.11
N LEU A 161 -8.87 0.90 -12.88
CA LEU A 161 -9.52 -0.28 -12.33
C LEU A 161 -10.73 0.05 -11.44
N PHE A 162 -10.77 1.24 -10.84
CA PHE A 162 -11.79 1.59 -9.85
C PHE A 162 -12.59 2.85 -10.21
N CYS A 163 -12.25 3.54 -11.29
CA CYS A 163 -12.84 4.82 -11.68
C CYS A 163 -12.78 5.86 -10.55
N LEU A 164 -11.66 5.86 -9.79
CA LEU A 164 -11.38 6.77 -8.71
C LEU A 164 -10.16 7.63 -9.04
N GLU A 165 -10.15 8.87 -8.56
CA GLU A 165 -9.00 9.75 -8.65
C GLU A 165 -8.19 9.72 -7.36
N MET A 166 -6.86 9.84 -7.47
CA MET A 166 -5.99 10.09 -6.32
C MET A 166 -6.10 11.58 -5.96
N LEU A 167 -6.79 11.88 -4.86
CA LEU A 167 -6.95 13.25 -4.40
C LEU A 167 -5.88 13.62 -3.36
N TRP A 168 -5.50 14.90 -3.36
CA TRP A 168 -4.48 15.45 -2.46
C TRP A 168 -5.05 16.59 -1.62
N GLY A 169 -4.49 16.79 -0.43
CA GLY A 169 -4.83 17.93 0.42
C GLY A 169 -4.49 19.25 -0.26
N LYS A 170 -5.32 20.26 0.00
CA LYS A 170 -5.15 21.62 -0.53
C LYS A 170 -5.50 22.65 0.54
N ASP A 171 -4.77 23.75 0.57
CA ASP A 171 -5.00 24.88 1.48
C ASP A 171 -5.07 24.48 2.97
N GLY A 172 -4.29 23.45 3.37
CA GLY A 172 -4.26 22.95 4.75
C GLY A 172 -5.37 21.95 5.11
N TYR A 173 -6.24 21.59 4.17
CA TYR A 173 -7.35 20.64 4.38
C TYR A 173 -7.20 19.37 3.57
N LEU A 174 -7.73 18.27 4.11
CA LEU A 174 -7.84 17.00 3.41
C LEU A 174 -8.88 17.08 2.27
N PRO A 175 -8.75 16.25 1.22
CA PRO A 175 -9.73 16.14 0.15
C PRO A 175 -11.03 15.49 0.65
N SER A 176 -12.04 15.38 -0.19
CA SER A 176 -13.35 14.79 0.15
C SER A 176 -13.29 13.29 0.49
N TYR A 177 -12.24 12.61 0.09
CA TYR A 177 -11.92 11.24 0.51
C TYR A 177 -10.40 10.99 0.43
N LEU A 178 -9.94 10.02 1.22
CA LEU A 178 -8.61 9.44 1.12
C LEU A 178 -8.73 7.98 0.65
N VAL A 179 -7.63 7.43 0.15
CA VAL A 179 -7.56 6.03 -0.27
C VAL A 179 -6.35 5.33 0.33
N LEU A 180 -6.53 4.08 0.71
CA LEU A 180 -5.45 3.14 0.99
C LEU A 180 -5.55 2.01 -0.03
N ILE A 181 -4.41 1.59 -0.57
CA ILE A 181 -4.35 0.54 -1.58
C ILE A 181 -3.39 -0.54 -1.11
N GLY A 182 -3.84 -1.77 -1.14
CA GLY A 182 -3.02 -2.94 -0.94
C GLY A 182 -3.32 -4.00 -1.99
N ALA A 183 -2.52 -5.06 -2.03
CA ALA A 183 -2.75 -6.17 -2.95
C ALA A 183 -2.28 -7.50 -2.38
N VAL A 184 -2.81 -8.59 -2.93
CA VAL A 184 -2.26 -9.93 -2.79
C VAL A 184 -2.04 -10.51 -4.19
N PHE A 185 -0.81 -10.91 -4.47
CA PHE A 185 -0.44 -11.63 -5.69
C PHE A 185 -0.41 -13.13 -5.40
N GLN A 186 -0.91 -13.92 -6.33
CA GLN A 186 -1.06 -15.38 -6.22
C GLN A 186 -0.56 -16.09 -7.48
#